data_4105508a5a6d9e81e0ed621ec0afabbb
#
_entry.id   4105508a5a6d9e81e0ed621ec0afabbb
#
_cell.length_a   1.000
_cell.length_b   1.000
_cell.length_c   1.000
_cell.angle_alpha   90.00
_cell.angle_beta   90.00
_cell.angle_gamma   90.00
#
_symmetry.space_group_name_H-M   'P 1'
#
loop_
_entity.id
_entity.type
_entity.pdbx_description
1 polymer ?
#
loop_
_entity_poly.entity_id
_entity_poly.type
_entity_poly.pdbx_seq_one_letter_code
_entity_poly.pdbx_strand_id
1 'polypeptide(L)'
;LSAPDTPTPEHAWLNQQFYENKPWMFVERRNALLALLFRRSGDLDELLMESVTVGNVSLQLKEPEDADAAAYDHLCFVAVEAYALLHHAAETLLRLIQAHQRREDGSFPPSPALALTRMRSFRDFRNWLDENVRHATQRDDVDSWVRDLFGTALSDAVIGHLAEYLELFAGHVLDSRPYNAVKHGLAATGQHSSVDLQVDGFQVSQFQGVAISWIDDRGEQPGVRTRWYSLELVLAVNTVAATMMRRLWDVGYDRYVIDDDHEVSSDFSVRPLSFWKEALEGASMIEGEMTRYPKKLI
;
A
#
# COMPACT_ATOMS: atom_id res chain seq x y z
N LEU A 1 -24.94 9.69 -16.70
CA LEU A 1 -24.09 10.32 -15.68
C LEU A 1 -24.66 11.71 -15.42
N SER A 2 -25.18 12.00 -14.23
CA SER A 2 -25.53 13.36 -13.85
C SER A 2 -24.24 14.18 -13.80
N ALA A 3 -24.18 15.28 -14.54
CA ALA A 3 -23.05 16.19 -14.46
C ALA A 3 -22.88 16.67 -13.01
N PRO A 4 -21.65 16.83 -12.53
CA PRO A 4 -21.42 17.46 -11.25
C PRO A 4 -22.07 18.86 -11.26
N ASP A 5 -22.54 19.32 -10.09
CA ASP A 5 -22.95 20.72 -9.95
C ASP A 5 -21.86 21.59 -10.56
N THR A 6 -22.27 22.53 -11.44
CA THR A 6 -21.29 23.34 -12.19
C THR A 6 -20.27 23.91 -11.21
N PRO A 7 -18.99 23.55 -11.30
CA PRO A 7 -18.01 23.97 -10.33
C PRO A 7 -17.88 25.50 -10.37
N THR A 8 -17.80 26.13 -9.20
CA THR A 8 -17.46 27.55 -9.17
C THR A 8 -16.05 27.76 -9.74
N PRO A 9 -15.71 28.98 -10.23
CA PRO A 9 -14.35 29.26 -10.72
C PRO A 9 -13.25 28.88 -9.73
N GLU A 10 -13.51 28.99 -8.43
CA GLU A 10 -12.58 28.59 -7.36
C GLU A 10 -12.39 27.05 -7.32
N HIS A 11 -13.49 26.30 -7.47
CA HIS A 11 -13.41 24.84 -7.53
C HIS A 11 -12.66 24.38 -8.79
N ALA A 12 -12.90 25.01 -9.93
CA ALA A 12 -12.21 24.68 -11.18
C ALA A 12 -10.70 24.88 -11.05
N TRP A 13 -10.28 26.03 -10.50
CA TRP A 13 -8.86 26.32 -10.25
C TRP A 13 -8.24 25.31 -9.27
N LEU A 14 -8.89 25.01 -8.14
CA LEU A 14 -8.41 24.03 -7.17
C LEU A 14 -8.28 22.62 -7.78
N ASN A 15 -9.26 22.23 -8.58
CA ASN A 15 -9.22 20.94 -9.26
C ASN A 15 -8.06 20.87 -10.25
N GLN A 16 -7.84 21.90 -11.05
CA GLN A 16 -6.69 21.95 -11.95
C GLN A 16 -5.38 21.79 -11.20
N GLN A 17 -5.15 22.58 -10.13
CA GLN A 17 -3.94 22.46 -9.31
C GLN A 17 -3.79 21.09 -8.65
N PHE A 18 -4.90 20.49 -8.22
CA PHE A 18 -4.91 19.17 -7.62
C PHE A 18 -4.47 18.10 -8.62
N TYR A 19 -5.02 18.12 -9.83
CA TYR A 19 -4.73 17.12 -10.86
C TYR A 19 -3.39 17.30 -11.59
N GLU A 20 -2.70 18.42 -11.41
CA GLU A 20 -1.28 18.59 -11.80
C GLU A 20 -0.35 17.65 -11.00
N ASN A 21 -0.73 17.29 -9.75
CA ASN A 21 0.01 16.34 -8.96
C ASN A 21 -0.29 14.91 -9.44
N LYS A 22 0.71 14.03 -9.33
CA LYS A 22 0.64 12.63 -9.80
C LYS A 22 1.06 11.69 -8.67
N PRO A 23 0.20 11.44 -7.66
CA PRO A 23 0.59 10.69 -6.45
C PRO A 23 1.05 9.26 -6.76
N TRP A 24 0.53 8.63 -7.82
CA TRP A 24 0.98 7.30 -8.23
C TRP A 24 2.45 7.28 -8.64
N MET A 25 3.00 8.35 -9.23
CA MET A 25 4.41 8.40 -9.63
C MET A 25 5.36 8.27 -8.45
N PHE A 26 4.98 8.79 -7.28
CA PHE A 26 5.76 8.61 -6.06
C PHE A 26 5.81 7.13 -5.67
N VAL A 27 4.67 6.45 -5.70
CA VAL A 27 4.57 5.02 -5.38
C VAL A 27 5.34 4.18 -6.40
N GLU A 28 5.13 4.41 -7.71
CA GLU A 28 5.81 3.69 -8.80
C GLU A 28 7.32 3.81 -8.68
N ARG A 29 7.85 5.02 -8.53
CA ARG A 29 9.30 5.26 -8.48
C ARG A 29 9.93 4.64 -7.26
N ARG A 30 9.29 4.78 -6.09
CA ARG A 30 9.79 4.20 -4.86
C ARG A 30 9.73 2.67 -4.90
N ASN A 31 8.65 2.10 -5.43
CA ASN A 31 8.51 0.66 -5.60
C ASN A 31 9.55 0.08 -6.59
N ALA A 32 9.78 0.77 -7.71
CA ALA A 32 10.82 0.38 -8.66
C ALA A 32 12.23 0.42 -8.04
N LEU A 33 12.51 1.44 -7.23
CA LEU A 33 13.78 1.51 -6.48
C LEU A 33 13.91 0.34 -5.49
N LEU A 34 12.88 0.04 -4.72
CA LEU A 34 12.89 -1.08 -3.78
C LEU A 34 13.06 -2.43 -4.49
N ALA A 35 12.40 -2.62 -5.63
CA ALA A 35 12.55 -3.83 -6.44
C ALA A 35 13.98 -3.95 -7.01
N LEU A 36 14.60 -2.83 -7.40
CA LEU A 36 16.00 -2.81 -7.85
C LEU A 36 16.94 -3.17 -6.72
N LEU A 37 16.77 -2.55 -5.56
CA LEU A 37 17.56 -2.83 -4.36
C LEU A 37 17.44 -4.28 -3.92
N PHE A 38 16.24 -4.85 -3.96
CA PHE A 38 16.00 -6.25 -3.65
C PHE A 38 16.75 -7.20 -4.61
N ARG A 39 16.75 -6.88 -5.91
CA ARG A 39 17.41 -7.71 -6.93
C ARG A 39 18.94 -7.57 -6.98
N ARG A 40 19.46 -6.45 -6.50
CA ARG A 40 20.86 -6.05 -6.60
C ARG A 40 21.45 -5.70 -5.22
N SER A 41 21.19 -6.56 -4.24
CA SER A 41 21.67 -6.32 -2.88
C SER A 41 23.20 -6.15 -2.81
N GLY A 42 23.98 -6.89 -3.62
CA GLY A 42 25.42 -6.75 -3.67
C GLY A 42 25.90 -5.42 -4.31
N ASP A 43 25.17 -4.88 -5.28
CA ASP A 43 25.52 -3.61 -5.93
C ASP A 43 25.25 -2.40 -5.00
N LEU A 44 24.35 -2.54 -4.03
CA LEU A 44 24.07 -1.46 -3.09
C LEU A 44 25.23 -1.23 -2.14
N ASP A 45 25.89 -2.28 -1.69
CA ASP A 45 27.05 -2.17 -0.84
C ASP A 45 28.16 -1.38 -1.55
N GLU A 46 28.37 -1.60 -2.86
CA GLU A 46 29.31 -0.80 -3.67
C GLU A 46 28.85 0.67 -3.76
N LEU A 47 27.55 0.92 -4.01
CA LEU A 47 27.01 2.29 -4.10
C LEU A 47 27.05 3.03 -2.75
N LEU A 48 26.84 2.32 -1.65
CA LEU A 48 26.89 2.89 -0.31
C LEU A 48 28.34 3.17 0.16
N MET A 49 29.34 2.50 -0.45
CA MET A 49 30.74 2.74 -0.20
C MET A 49 31.25 4.00 -0.91
N GLU A 50 30.56 4.45 -1.96
CA GLU A 50 30.90 5.71 -2.61
C GLU A 50 30.52 6.88 -1.69
N SER A 51 31.47 7.79 -1.48
CA SER A 51 31.17 9.03 -0.76
C SER A 51 30.23 9.90 -1.60
N VAL A 52 29.07 10.22 -1.06
CA VAL A 52 28.10 11.11 -1.70
C VAL A 52 28.27 12.51 -1.14
N THR A 53 28.63 13.48 -1.98
CA THR A 53 28.74 14.89 -1.58
C THR A 53 27.47 15.63 -1.98
N VAL A 54 26.79 16.23 -1.02
CA VAL A 54 25.63 17.08 -1.20
C VAL A 54 25.96 18.46 -0.66
N GLY A 55 26.16 19.42 -1.55
CA GLY A 55 26.65 20.75 -1.18
C GLY A 55 28.03 20.67 -0.52
N ASN A 56 28.15 21.09 0.75
CA ASN A 56 29.37 21.04 1.53
C ASN A 56 29.45 19.82 2.48
N VAL A 57 28.49 18.89 2.38
CA VAL A 57 28.42 17.71 3.24
C VAL A 57 28.82 16.48 2.44
N SER A 58 29.86 15.79 2.89
CA SER A 58 30.23 14.47 2.37
C SER A 58 29.65 13.40 3.29
N LEU A 59 28.82 12.53 2.72
CA LEU A 59 28.24 11.36 3.39
C LEU A 59 29.01 10.14 2.93
N GLN A 60 29.61 9.44 3.86
CA GLN A 60 30.25 8.15 3.62
C GLN A 60 29.69 7.16 4.65
N LEU A 61 29.13 6.07 4.18
CA LEU A 61 28.73 4.98 5.05
C LEU A 61 29.97 4.18 5.43
N LYS A 62 30.02 3.75 6.68
CA LYS A 62 31.12 2.94 7.20
C LYS A 62 31.01 1.54 6.60
N GLU A 63 32.13 0.97 6.17
CA GLU A 63 32.19 -0.43 5.76
C GLU A 63 31.58 -1.33 6.85
N PRO A 64 30.63 -2.23 6.48
CA PRO A 64 30.14 -3.21 7.41
C PRO A 64 31.28 -4.14 7.82
N GLU A 65 31.34 -4.47 9.10
CA GLU A 65 32.39 -5.37 9.65
C GLU A 65 32.21 -6.82 9.18
N ASP A 66 31.00 -7.17 8.67
CA ASP A 66 30.61 -8.49 8.21
C ASP A 66 29.70 -8.36 6.98
N ALA A 67 30.10 -8.93 5.85
CA ALA A 67 29.33 -8.89 4.59
C ALA A 67 27.99 -9.62 4.70
N ASP A 68 27.91 -10.72 5.45
CA ASP A 68 26.65 -11.46 5.63
C ASP A 68 25.67 -10.65 6.49
N ALA A 69 26.17 -9.95 7.50
CA ALA A 69 25.38 -9.02 8.31
C ALA A 69 24.87 -7.85 7.46
N ALA A 70 25.68 -7.30 6.58
CA ALA A 70 25.30 -6.21 5.68
C ALA A 70 24.19 -6.62 4.71
N ALA A 71 24.32 -7.78 4.08
CA ALA A 71 23.29 -8.33 3.18
C ALA A 71 21.98 -8.56 3.94
N TYR A 72 22.03 -9.03 5.16
CA TYR A 72 20.88 -9.22 6.02
C TYR A 72 20.22 -7.88 6.38
N ASP A 73 20.98 -6.89 6.83
CA ASP A 73 20.47 -5.56 7.17
C ASP A 73 19.83 -4.88 5.97
N HIS A 74 20.38 -5.09 4.78
CA HIS A 74 19.85 -4.58 3.53
C HIS A 74 18.47 -5.15 3.19
N LEU A 75 18.32 -6.48 3.29
CA LEU A 75 17.02 -7.14 3.06
C LEU A 75 15.98 -6.69 4.10
N CYS A 76 16.40 -6.51 5.36
CA CYS A 76 15.54 -5.97 6.41
C CYS A 76 15.07 -4.56 6.09
N PHE A 77 15.97 -3.71 5.59
CA PHE A 77 15.64 -2.35 5.17
C PHE A 77 14.62 -2.37 4.03
N VAL A 78 14.89 -3.12 2.96
CA VAL A 78 13.97 -3.21 1.81
C VAL A 78 12.59 -3.73 2.23
N ALA A 79 12.54 -4.72 3.10
CA ALA A 79 11.29 -5.27 3.61
C ALA A 79 10.46 -4.25 4.39
N VAL A 80 11.08 -3.53 5.31
CA VAL A 80 10.44 -2.49 6.12
C VAL A 80 9.93 -1.36 5.22
N GLU A 81 10.75 -0.90 4.28
CA GLU A 81 10.40 0.17 3.36
C GLU A 81 9.30 -0.23 2.36
N ALA A 82 9.33 -1.47 1.84
CA ALA A 82 8.28 -1.97 0.96
C ALA A 82 6.92 -2.07 1.68
N TYR A 83 6.93 -2.53 2.92
CA TYR A 83 5.75 -2.59 3.76
C TYR A 83 5.21 -1.19 4.12
N ALA A 84 6.09 -0.27 4.47
CA ALA A 84 5.71 1.12 4.75
C ALA A 84 5.12 1.78 3.49
N LEU A 85 5.70 1.51 2.32
CA LEU A 85 5.19 1.99 1.04
C LEU A 85 3.80 1.40 0.75
N LEU A 86 3.57 0.11 1.03
CA LEU A 86 2.25 -0.52 0.86
C LEU A 86 1.19 0.18 1.69
N HIS A 87 1.48 0.46 2.96
CA HIS A 87 0.54 1.16 3.83
C HIS A 87 0.25 2.57 3.32
N HIS A 88 1.30 3.31 2.95
CA HIS A 88 1.17 4.66 2.40
C HIS A 88 0.37 4.68 1.08
N ALA A 89 0.66 3.75 0.18
CA ALA A 89 -0.05 3.61 -1.10
C ALA A 89 -1.53 3.26 -0.89
N ALA A 90 -1.81 2.28 -0.03
CA ALA A 90 -3.17 1.88 0.31
C ALA A 90 -3.96 3.03 0.96
N GLU A 91 -3.38 3.71 1.96
CA GLU A 91 -4.04 4.86 2.60
C GLU A 91 -4.30 5.99 1.61
N THR A 92 -3.33 6.32 0.76
CA THR A 92 -3.47 7.37 -0.26
C THR A 92 -4.57 7.03 -1.26
N LEU A 93 -4.56 5.82 -1.83
CA LEU A 93 -5.61 5.36 -2.76
C LEU A 93 -7.00 5.44 -2.11
N LEU A 94 -7.15 4.92 -0.90
CA LEU A 94 -8.44 4.87 -0.22
C LEU A 94 -8.97 6.25 0.18
N ARG A 95 -8.09 7.20 0.54
CA ARG A 95 -8.47 8.60 0.74
C ARG A 95 -8.89 9.28 -0.55
N LEU A 96 -8.20 9.00 -1.66
CA LEU A 96 -8.60 9.48 -2.97
C LEU A 96 -9.98 8.93 -3.36
N ILE A 97 -10.25 7.64 -3.12
CA ILE A 97 -11.57 7.03 -3.36
C ILE A 97 -12.64 7.75 -2.53
N GLN A 98 -12.41 7.95 -1.23
CA GLN A 98 -13.35 8.67 -0.37
C GLN A 98 -13.64 10.09 -0.88
N ALA A 99 -12.64 10.76 -1.46
CA ALA A 99 -12.78 12.10 -2.00
C ALA A 99 -13.53 12.16 -3.34
N HIS A 100 -13.53 11.07 -4.12
CA HIS A 100 -14.13 10.99 -5.45
C HIS A 100 -15.50 10.29 -5.48
N GLN A 101 -15.89 9.63 -4.37
CA GLN A 101 -17.18 8.93 -4.33
C GLN A 101 -18.37 9.88 -4.32
N ARG A 102 -19.53 9.39 -4.74
CA ARG A 102 -20.78 10.13 -4.63
C ARG A 102 -21.13 10.43 -3.19
N ARG A 103 -21.80 11.54 -2.97
CA ARG A 103 -22.43 11.90 -1.70
C ARG A 103 -23.73 11.12 -1.52
N GLU A 104 -24.33 11.23 -0.34
CA GLU A 104 -25.62 10.63 -0.02
C GLU A 104 -26.76 11.08 -0.95
N ASP A 105 -26.68 12.32 -1.47
CA ASP A 105 -27.62 12.87 -2.44
C ASP A 105 -27.41 12.36 -3.88
N GLY A 106 -26.43 11.47 -4.10
CA GLY A 106 -26.06 10.91 -5.39
C GLY A 106 -25.18 11.83 -6.25
N SER A 107 -24.88 13.05 -5.83
CA SER A 107 -24.01 13.97 -6.55
C SER A 107 -22.52 13.66 -6.30
N PHE A 108 -21.65 14.02 -7.25
CA PHE A 108 -20.21 14.03 -7.00
C PHE A 108 -19.81 15.27 -6.22
N PRO A 109 -18.75 15.21 -5.39
CA PRO A 109 -18.22 16.41 -4.73
C PRO A 109 -17.76 17.43 -5.80
N PRO A 110 -17.96 18.73 -5.60
CA PRO A 110 -17.53 19.73 -6.59
C PRO A 110 -16.01 19.87 -6.70
N SER A 111 -15.28 19.42 -5.67
CA SER A 111 -13.82 19.40 -5.65
C SER A 111 -13.32 18.26 -4.74
N PRO A 112 -12.67 17.24 -5.30
CA PRO A 112 -11.97 16.20 -4.52
C PRO A 112 -10.87 16.77 -3.63
N ALA A 113 -10.17 17.82 -4.07
CA ALA A 113 -9.15 18.51 -3.29
C ALA A 113 -9.72 19.04 -1.96
N LEU A 114 -10.88 19.70 -2.00
CA LEU A 114 -11.55 20.18 -0.80
C LEU A 114 -12.11 19.03 0.05
N ALA A 115 -12.59 17.96 -0.57
CA ALA A 115 -13.05 16.78 0.15
C ALA A 115 -11.91 16.20 0.98
N LEU A 116 -10.69 16.05 0.41
CA LEU A 116 -9.51 15.59 1.12
C LEU A 116 -9.13 16.48 2.31
N THR A 117 -9.15 17.81 2.14
CA THR A 117 -8.79 18.72 3.23
C THR A 117 -9.79 18.73 4.38
N ARG A 118 -11.03 18.31 4.12
CA ARG A 118 -12.10 18.21 5.12
C ARG A 118 -12.10 16.91 5.89
N MET A 119 -11.33 15.92 5.47
CA MET A 119 -11.13 14.65 6.20
C MET A 119 -10.38 14.93 7.52
N ARG A 120 -11.14 15.18 8.59
CA ARG A 120 -10.63 15.77 9.83
C ARG A 120 -9.88 14.80 10.72
N SER A 121 -10.23 13.51 10.73
CA SER A 121 -9.58 12.57 11.62
C SER A 121 -9.32 11.21 10.96
N PHE A 122 -8.24 10.58 11.39
CA PHE A 122 -7.94 9.20 11.01
C PHE A 122 -9.01 8.21 11.53
N ARG A 123 -9.67 8.54 12.64
CA ARG A 123 -10.75 7.73 13.18
C ARG A 123 -11.96 7.71 12.25
N ASP A 124 -12.38 8.86 11.73
CA ASP A 124 -13.52 8.95 10.82
C ASP A 124 -13.22 8.22 9.51
N PHE A 125 -11.99 8.34 9.01
CA PHE A 125 -11.53 7.61 7.86
C PHE A 125 -11.56 6.07 8.08
N ARG A 126 -11.13 5.60 9.25
CA ARG A 126 -11.19 4.17 9.58
C ARG A 126 -12.62 3.66 9.68
N ASN A 127 -13.53 4.41 10.29
CA ASN A 127 -14.94 4.06 10.34
C ASN A 127 -15.51 3.95 8.93
N TRP A 128 -15.22 4.94 8.08
CA TRP A 128 -15.64 4.91 6.69
C TRP A 128 -15.09 3.68 5.92
N LEU A 129 -13.83 3.30 6.14
CA LEU A 129 -13.25 2.10 5.54
C LEU A 129 -13.97 0.83 5.97
N ASP A 130 -14.24 0.72 7.26
CA ASP A 130 -14.92 -0.46 7.83
C ASP A 130 -16.35 -0.61 7.29
N GLU A 131 -17.06 0.51 7.12
CA GLU A 131 -18.43 0.55 6.64
C GLU A 131 -18.55 0.39 5.11
N ASN A 132 -17.61 0.95 4.33
CA ASN A 132 -17.79 1.11 2.88
C ASN A 132 -16.85 0.27 2.02
N VAL A 133 -15.67 -0.12 2.51
CA VAL A 133 -14.63 -0.74 1.68
C VAL A 133 -14.22 -2.12 2.15
N ARG A 134 -14.25 -2.38 3.44
CA ARG A 134 -13.81 -3.65 4.03
C ARG A 134 -14.48 -4.90 3.45
N HIS A 135 -15.68 -4.74 2.92
CA HIS A 135 -16.47 -5.80 2.31
C HIS A 135 -16.90 -5.40 0.90
N ALA A 136 -15.99 -4.78 0.13
CA ALA A 136 -16.27 -4.25 -1.19
C ALA A 136 -16.82 -5.31 -2.17
N THR A 137 -16.32 -6.54 -2.10
CA THR A 137 -16.79 -7.66 -2.95
C THR A 137 -18.23 -8.11 -2.63
N GLN A 138 -18.74 -7.77 -1.44
CA GLN A 138 -20.08 -8.17 -0.97
C GLN A 138 -21.11 -7.05 -1.11
N ARG A 139 -20.73 -5.90 -1.64
CA ARG A 139 -21.65 -4.78 -1.85
C ARG A 139 -22.64 -5.08 -2.95
N ASP A 140 -23.93 -4.80 -2.72
CA ASP A 140 -24.99 -4.92 -3.71
C ASP A 140 -24.78 -3.94 -4.90
N ASP A 141 -24.13 -2.80 -4.66
CA ASP A 141 -23.87 -1.73 -5.62
C ASP A 141 -22.43 -1.73 -6.16
N VAL A 142 -21.65 -2.81 -5.96
CA VAL A 142 -20.21 -2.86 -6.30
C VAL A 142 -19.93 -2.45 -7.74
N ASP A 143 -20.73 -2.90 -8.69
CA ASP A 143 -20.56 -2.59 -10.12
C ASP A 143 -20.65 -1.09 -10.38
N SER A 144 -21.72 -0.46 -9.92
CA SER A 144 -21.94 0.98 -10.13
C SER A 144 -20.91 1.82 -9.36
N TRP A 145 -20.57 1.42 -8.13
CA TRP A 145 -19.60 2.11 -7.30
C TRP A 145 -18.18 2.06 -7.90
N VAL A 146 -17.73 0.90 -8.37
CA VAL A 146 -16.43 0.75 -9.02
C VAL A 146 -16.38 1.50 -10.35
N ARG A 147 -17.46 1.46 -11.16
CA ARG A 147 -17.53 2.22 -12.41
C ARG A 147 -17.54 3.72 -12.20
N ASP A 148 -18.15 4.21 -11.14
CA ASP A 148 -18.12 5.63 -10.78
C ASP A 148 -16.70 6.11 -10.46
N LEU A 149 -15.88 5.26 -9.88
CA LEU A 149 -14.49 5.57 -9.48
C LEU A 149 -13.49 5.38 -10.63
N PHE A 150 -13.60 4.26 -11.34
CA PHE A 150 -12.56 3.83 -12.29
C PHE A 150 -12.99 3.88 -13.75
N GLY A 151 -14.21 4.34 -14.03
CA GLY A 151 -14.76 4.54 -15.37
C GLY A 151 -15.75 3.46 -15.81
N THR A 152 -16.60 3.81 -16.78
CA THR A 152 -17.75 2.99 -17.20
C THR A 152 -17.39 1.82 -18.11
N ALA A 153 -16.25 1.87 -18.79
CA ALA A 153 -15.83 0.87 -19.79
C ALA A 153 -15.15 -0.37 -19.20
N LEU A 154 -15.40 -0.70 -17.91
CA LEU A 154 -14.81 -1.84 -17.24
C LEU A 154 -15.60 -3.13 -17.50
N SER A 155 -14.90 -4.25 -17.70
CA SER A 155 -15.53 -5.57 -17.69
C SER A 155 -15.85 -6.01 -16.26
N ASP A 156 -16.82 -6.92 -16.10
CA ASP A 156 -17.22 -7.45 -14.79
C ASP A 156 -16.05 -8.14 -14.06
N ALA A 157 -15.18 -8.83 -14.82
CA ALA A 157 -13.98 -9.43 -14.25
C ALA A 157 -13.03 -8.39 -13.64
N VAL A 158 -12.81 -7.25 -14.31
CA VAL A 158 -11.96 -6.17 -13.79
C VAL A 158 -12.60 -5.54 -12.56
N ILE A 159 -13.93 -5.38 -12.54
CA ILE A 159 -14.65 -4.86 -11.36
C ILE A 159 -14.43 -5.77 -10.15
N GLY A 160 -14.59 -7.09 -10.33
CA GLY A 160 -14.32 -8.06 -9.25
C GLY A 160 -12.89 -7.96 -8.72
N HIS A 161 -11.90 -7.88 -9.62
CA HIS A 161 -10.49 -7.72 -9.21
C HIS A 161 -10.25 -6.41 -8.45
N LEU A 162 -10.84 -5.31 -8.90
CA LEU A 162 -10.72 -4.02 -8.20
C LEU A 162 -11.32 -4.10 -6.80
N ALA A 163 -12.50 -4.71 -6.65
CA ALA A 163 -13.14 -4.90 -5.35
C ALA A 163 -12.28 -5.75 -4.39
N GLU A 164 -11.68 -6.84 -4.87
CA GLU A 164 -10.73 -7.66 -4.09
C GLU A 164 -9.53 -6.84 -3.58
N TYR A 165 -8.93 -6.01 -4.45
CA TYR A 165 -7.82 -5.15 -4.03
C TYR A 165 -8.25 -4.06 -3.04
N LEU A 166 -9.43 -3.50 -3.20
CA LEU A 166 -9.96 -2.51 -2.27
C LEU A 166 -10.16 -3.11 -0.87
N GLU A 167 -10.70 -4.33 -0.78
CA GLU A 167 -10.78 -5.06 0.49
C GLU A 167 -9.41 -5.32 1.10
N LEU A 168 -8.45 -5.78 0.27
CA LEU A 168 -7.08 -6.02 0.71
C LEU A 168 -6.45 -4.75 1.31
N PHE A 169 -6.56 -3.62 0.60
CA PHE A 169 -6.01 -2.34 1.04
C PHE A 169 -6.72 -1.82 2.29
N ALA A 170 -8.04 -1.93 2.37
CA ALA A 170 -8.80 -1.54 3.55
C ALA A 170 -8.40 -2.38 4.77
N GLY A 171 -8.30 -3.69 4.63
CA GLY A 171 -7.81 -4.59 5.68
C GLY A 171 -6.42 -4.22 6.16
N HIS A 172 -5.52 -3.89 5.24
CA HIS A 172 -4.15 -3.48 5.55
C HIS A 172 -4.09 -2.15 6.31
N VAL A 173 -4.88 -1.15 5.92
CA VAL A 173 -4.95 0.16 6.61
C VAL A 173 -5.64 0.04 7.97
N LEU A 174 -6.67 -0.80 8.08
CA LEU A 174 -7.36 -1.05 9.34
C LEU A 174 -6.46 -1.76 10.36
N ASP A 175 -5.58 -2.65 9.91
CA ASP A 175 -4.53 -3.27 10.74
C ASP A 175 -3.23 -2.45 10.73
N SER A 176 -3.31 -1.20 11.16
CA SER A 176 -2.21 -0.23 11.10
C SER A 176 -1.08 -0.46 12.12
N ARG A 177 -1.13 -1.50 12.94
CA ARG A 177 -0.15 -1.72 14.03
C ARG A 177 1.27 -1.97 13.56
N PRO A 178 1.52 -2.91 12.64
CA PRO A 178 2.87 -3.11 12.15
C PRO A 178 3.43 -1.83 11.50
N TYR A 179 2.58 -1.11 10.75
CA TYR A 179 2.97 0.15 10.15
C TYR A 179 3.30 1.24 11.19
N ASN A 180 2.48 1.38 12.23
CA ASN A 180 2.75 2.35 13.30
C ASN A 180 4.06 2.02 14.03
N ALA A 181 4.35 0.74 14.24
CA ALA A 181 5.62 0.31 14.81
C ALA A 181 6.80 0.66 13.90
N VAL A 182 6.69 0.40 12.59
CA VAL A 182 7.68 0.80 11.58
C VAL A 182 7.86 2.32 11.54
N LYS A 183 6.76 3.08 11.47
CA LYS A 183 6.78 4.54 11.38
C LYS A 183 7.48 5.21 12.56
N HIS A 184 7.31 4.68 13.76
CA HIS A 184 7.92 5.24 14.96
C HIS A 184 9.31 4.69 15.25
N GLY A 185 9.78 3.66 14.53
CA GLY A 185 11.16 3.17 14.55
C GLY A 185 11.64 2.53 15.87
N LEU A 186 10.74 2.45 16.87
CA LEU A 186 11.12 2.06 18.23
C LEU A 186 10.69 0.64 18.62
N ALA A 187 9.80 0.05 17.86
CA ALA A 187 9.16 -1.22 18.23
C ALA A 187 9.08 -2.22 17.08
N ALA A 188 9.64 -1.91 15.91
CA ALA A 188 9.65 -2.81 14.76
C ALA A 188 11.05 -3.06 14.27
N THR A 189 11.34 -4.30 13.95
CA THR A 189 12.56 -4.72 13.28
C THR A 189 12.21 -5.51 12.03
N GLY A 190 12.89 -5.24 10.93
CA GLY A 190 12.88 -6.12 9.76
C GLY A 190 13.72 -7.36 10.04
N GLN A 191 13.29 -8.51 9.55
CA GLN A 191 14.00 -9.76 9.64
C GLN A 191 13.83 -10.54 8.33
N HIS A 192 14.87 -11.24 7.91
CA HIS A 192 14.76 -12.31 6.94
C HIS A 192 14.99 -13.61 7.69
N SER A 193 13.94 -14.39 7.87
CA SER A 193 14.02 -15.60 8.69
C SER A 193 13.12 -16.70 8.15
N SER A 194 13.54 -17.93 8.37
CA SER A 194 12.67 -19.09 8.26
C SER A 194 12.30 -19.60 9.65
N VAL A 195 11.08 -20.03 9.83
CA VAL A 195 10.63 -20.69 11.04
C VAL A 195 9.91 -21.96 10.65
N ASP A 196 10.45 -23.08 11.11
CA ASP A 196 9.82 -24.38 11.02
C ASP A 196 9.02 -24.64 12.29
N LEU A 197 7.72 -24.75 12.16
CA LEU A 197 6.84 -25.18 13.24
C LEU A 197 6.71 -26.69 13.19
N GLN A 198 7.21 -27.35 14.22
CA GLN A 198 7.09 -28.79 14.41
C GLN A 198 6.26 -29.11 15.65
N VAL A 199 5.32 -30.03 15.54
CA VAL A 199 4.55 -30.60 16.66
C VAL A 199 4.80 -32.10 16.66
N ASP A 200 5.32 -32.63 17.75
CA ASP A 200 5.66 -34.05 17.93
C ASP A 200 6.57 -34.61 16.81
N GLY A 201 7.51 -33.77 16.31
CA GLY A 201 8.44 -34.15 15.24
C GLY A 201 7.86 -34.09 13.83
N PHE A 202 6.60 -33.68 13.67
CA PHE A 202 6.00 -33.43 12.36
C PHE A 202 6.05 -31.93 12.04
N GLN A 203 6.52 -31.61 10.84
CA GLN A 203 6.48 -30.24 10.35
C GLN A 203 5.02 -29.82 10.11
N VAL A 204 4.53 -28.86 10.88
CA VAL A 204 3.15 -28.35 10.78
C VAL A 204 3.06 -27.15 9.87
N SER A 205 4.09 -26.31 9.87
CA SER A 205 4.16 -25.12 9.03
C SER A 205 5.59 -24.64 8.90
N GLN A 206 5.90 -24.08 7.74
CA GLN A 206 7.16 -23.40 7.46
C GLN A 206 6.85 -22.00 6.99
N PHE A 207 7.41 -20.99 7.69
CA PHE A 207 7.36 -19.61 7.25
C PHE A 207 8.74 -19.21 6.76
N GLN A 208 8.80 -18.69 5.55
CA GLN A 208 10.04 -18.27 4.93
C GLN A 208 9.82 -16.91 4.28
N GLY A 209 10.75 -16.00 4.43
CA GLY A 209 10.70 -14.69 3.83
C GLY A 209 11.07 -13.56 4.77
N VAL A 210 10.65 -12.35 4.44
CA VAL A 210 10.89 -11.18 5.26
C VAL A 210 9.82 -11.06 6.35
N ALA A 211 10.22 -10.61 7.52
CA ALA A 211 9.33 -10.47 8.65
C ALA A 211 9.44 -9.09 9.28
N ILE A 212 8.33 -8.61 9.82
CA ILE A 212 8.29 -7.42 10.66
C ILE A 212 7.87 -7.84 12.06
N SER A 213 8.67 -7.47 13.06
CA SER A 213 8.41 -7.73 14.46
C SER A 213 8.11 -6.44 15.20
N TRP A 214 7.12 -6.47 16.09
CA TRP A 214 6.75 -5.33 16.94
C TRP A 214 6.28 -5.78 18.32
N ILE A 215 6.31 -4.86 19.28
CA ILE A 215 5.76 -5.11 20.61
C ILE A 215 4.24 -4.98 20.56
N ASP A 216 3.54 -6.01 21.02
CA ASP A 216 2.08 -6.02 21.21
C ASP A 216 1.77 -6.14 22.71
N ASP A 217 1.16 -5.09 23.25
CA ASP A 217 0.83 -4.95 24.68
C ASP A 217 -0.64 -5.20 25.01
N ARG A 218 -1.43 -5.68 24.03
CA ARG A 218 -2.89 -5.85 24.19
C ARG A 218 -3.32 -7.19 24.73
N GLY A 219 -2.40 -8.13 24.89
CA GLY A 219 -2.67 -9.37 25.59
C GLY A 219 -2.60 -9.22 27.12
N GLU A 220 -2.87 -10.28 27.86
CA GLU A 220 -2.66 -10.31 29.32
C GLU A 220 -1.19 -10.04 29.69
N GLN A 221 -0.27 -10.26 28.75
CA GLN A 221 1.15 -9.99 28.89
C GLN A 221 1.67 -9.35 27.59
N PRO A 222 2.59 -8.36 27.70
CA PRO A 222 3.29 -7.84 26.54
C PRO A 222 4.06 -8.95 25.83
N GLY A 223 4.00 -8.95 24.50
CA GLY A 223 4.71 -9.93 23.68
C GLY A 223 5.34 -9.30 22.46
N VAL A 224 6.25 -10.02 21.80
CA VAL A 224 6.76 -9.66 20.48
C VAL A 224 5.96 -10.41 19.44
N ARG A 225 5.25 -9.68 18.60
CA ARG A 225 4.53 -10.22 17.46
C ARG A 225 5.41 -10.12 16.22
N THR A 226 5.52 -11.21 15.49
CA THR A 226 6.27 -11.28 14.22
C THR A 226 5.32 -11.74 13.13
N ARG A 227 5.34 -11.05 12.00
CA ARG A 227 4.52 -11.38 10.82
C ARG A 227 5.44 -11.48 9.60
N TRP A 228 5.32 -12.58 8.88
CA TRP A 228 6.05 -12.87 7.65
C TRP A 228 5.25 -12.44 6.43
N TYR A 229 5.95 -11.88 5.44
CA TYR A 229 5.39 -11.40 4.19
C TYR A 229 6.20 -11.93 3.00
N SER A 230 5.53 -12.18 1.88
CA SER A 230 6.21 -12.26 0.59
C SER A 230 6.56 -10.86 0.12
N LEU A 231 7.84 -10.55 0.05
CA LEU A 231 8.30 -9.23 -0.41
C LEU A 231 7.93 -8.99 -1.87
N GLU A 232 8.04 -10.00 -2.72
CA GLU A 232 7.67 -9.94 -4.12
C GLU A 232 6.19 -9.62 -4.30
N LEU A 233 5.33 -10.24 -3.50
CA LEU A 233 3.89 -9.96 -3.53
C LEU A 233 3.59 -8.54 -3.03
N VAL A 234 4.27 -8.07 -1.99
CA VAL A 234 4.14 -6.67 -1.51
C VAL A 234 4.52 -5.69 -2.62
N LEU A 235 5.63 -5.93 -3.34
CA LEU A 235 6.06 -5.08 -4.46
C LEU A 235 5.07 -5.12 -5.63
N ALA A 236 4.52 -6.32 -5.96
CA ALA A 236 3.48 -6.46 -6.97
C ALA A 236 2.20 -5.69 -6.60
N VAL A 237 1.74 -5.82 -5.35
CA VAL A 237 0.54 -5.13 -4.85
C VAL A 237 0.75 -3.61 -4.78
N ASN A 238 1.95 -3.12 -4.46
CA ASN A 238 2.29 -1.69 -4.57
C ASN A 238 2.13 -1.17 -6.01
N THR A 239 2.55 -1.97 -7.01
CA THR A 239 2.36 -1.63 -8.43
C THR A 239 0.88 -1.55 -8.79
N VAL A 240 0.06 -2.48 -8.29
CA VAL A 240 -1.39 -2.44 -8.48
C VAL A 240 -2.01 -1.20 -7.84
N ALA A 241 -1.61 -0.85 -6.62
CA ALA A 241 -2.09 0.36 -5.96
C ALA A 241 -1.79 1.62 -6.78
N ALA A 242 -0.56 1.75 -7.32
CA ALA A 242 -0.18 2.86 -8.19
C ALA A 242 -1.01 2.89 -9.49
N THR A 243 -1.25 1.73 -10.10
CA THR A 243 -2.08 1.58 -11.30
C THR A 243 -3.53 2.01 -11.04
N MET A 244 -4.10 1.60 -9.90
CA MET A 244 -5.44 2.01 -9.48
C MET A 244 -5.52 3.52 -9.20
N MET A 245 -4.51 4.09 -8.53
CA MET A 245 -4.43 5.54 -8.30
C MET A 245 -4.40 6.31 -9.61
N ARG A 246 -3.56 5.86 -10.57
CA ARG A 246 -3.47 6.49 -11.88
C ARG A 246 -4.84 6.47 -12.59
N ARG A 247 -5.50 5.31 -12.59
CA ARG A 247 -6.81 5.19 -13.23
C ARG A 247 -7.88 6.08 -12.58
N LEU A 248 -7.94 6.10 -11.25
CA LEU A 248 -8.85 6.98 -10.50
C LEU A 248 -8.57 8.46 -10.83
N TRP A 249 -7.29 8.81 -11.00
CA TRP A 249 -6.85 10.14 -11.35
C TRP A 249 -7.29 10.54 -12.75
N ASP A 250 -7.07 9.68 -13.74
CA ASP A 250 -7.46 9.92 -15.13
C ASP A 250 -8.98 10.13 -15.24
N VAL A 251 -9.78 9.28 -14.59
CA VAL A 251 -11.25 9.42 -14.55
C VAL A 251 -11.68 10.68 -13.79
N GLY A 252 -10.98 11.03 -12.72
CA GLY A 252 -11.23 12.26 -11.99
C GLY A 252 -10.84 13.50 -12.78
N TYR A 253 -9.71 13.49 -13.47
CA TYR A 253 -9.29 14.56 -14.35
C TYR A 253 -10.36 14.86 -15.40
N ASP A 254 -10.80 13.86 -16.14
CA ASP A 254 -11.87 13.95 -17.14
C ASP A 254 -13.18 14.52 -16.55
N ARG A 255 -13.49 14.22 -15.30
CA ARG A 255 -14.71 14.69 -14.64
C ARG A 255 -14.63 16.13 -14.11
N TYR A 256 -13.46 16.56 -13.62
CA TYR A 256 -13.32 17.79 -12.83
C TYR A 256 -12.49 18.87 -13.49
N VAL A 257 -11.73 18.53 -14.52
CA VAL A 257 -10.91 19.48 -15.30
C VAL A 257 -11.50 19.56 -16.68
N ILE A 258 -11.77 20.79 -17.14
CA ILE A 258 -12.28 21.02 -18.50
C ILE A 258 -11.08 21.00 -19.43
N ASP A 259 -10.87 19.87 -20.10
CA ASP A 259 -9.81 19.66 -21.06
C ASP A 259 -10.37 18.79 -22.20
N ASP A 260 -10.69 19.42 -23.32
CA ASP A 260 -11.33 18.76 -24.46
C ASP A 260 -10.37 17.76 -25.17
N ASP A 261 -9.08 17.83 -24.88
CA ASP A 261 -8.05 16.96 -25.47
C ASP A 261 -7.73 15.74 -24.58
N HIS A 262 -8.31 15.66 -23.38
CA HIS A 262 -8.06 14.54 -22.47
C HIS A 262 -9.01 13.36 -22.75
N GLU A 263 -8.44 12.21 -23.05
CA GLU A 263 -9.18 10.96 -23.21
C GLU A 263 -8.78 9.94 -22.17
N VAL A 264 -9.78 9.40 -21.45
CA VAL A 264 -9.58 8.28 -20.52
C VAL A 264 -9.48 6.99 -21.34
N SER A 265 -8.31 6.34 -21.28
CA SER A 265 -8.10 5.09 -22.01
C SER A 265 -9.16 4.04 -21.65
N SER A 266 -9.68 3.36 -22.68
CA SER A 266 -10.58 2.21 -22.50
C SER A 266 -9.83 0.94 -22.04
N ASP A 267 -8.53 0.87 -22.28
CA ASP A 267 -7.72 -0.33 -22.11
C ASP A 267 -7.17 -0.44 -20.67
N PHE A 268 -8.03 -0.31 -19.69
CA PHE A 268 -7.66 -0.49 -18.31
C PHE A 268 -7.92 -1.93 -17.86
N SER A 269 -6.89 -2.57 -17.30
CA SER A 269 -7.00 -3.90 -16.69
C SER A 269 -6.11 -4.03 -15.48
N VAL A 270 -6.55 -4.84 -14.53
CA VAL A 270 -5.79 -5.23 -13.34
C VAL A 270 -5.78 -6.75 -13.27
N ARG A 271 -4.62 -7.35 -13.03
CA ARG A 271 -4.53 -8.79 -12.82
C ARG A 271 -5.18 -9.16 -11.48
N PRO A 272 -5.90 -10.31 -11.41
CA PRO A 272 -6.47 -10.76 -10.14
C PRO A 272 -5.38 -11.05 -9.10
N LEU A 273 -5.74 -11.00 -7.83
CA LEU A 273 -4.80 -11.33 -6.75
C LEU A 273 -4.30 -12.79 -6.87
N SER A 274 -5.16 -13.71 -7.33
CA SER A 274 -4.81 -15.11 -7.59
C SER A 274 -3.68 -15.26 -8.61
N PHE A 275 -3.63 -14.41 -9.64
CA PHE A 275 -2.54 -14.41 -10.62
C PHE A 275 -1.17 -14.22 -9.97
N TRP A 276 -1.06 -13.26 -9.05
CA TRP A 276 0.21 -13.02 -8.36
C TRP A 276 0.58 -14.14 -7.40
N LYS A 277 -0.43 -14.71 -6.71
CA LYS A 277 -0.22 -15.86 -5.84
C LYS A 277 0.30 -17.08 -6.61
N GLU A 278 -0.26 -17.33 -7.78
CA GLU A 278 0.19 -18.41 -8.66
C GLU A 278 1.57 -18.14 -9.26
N ALA A 279 1.78 -16.91 -9.77
CA ALA A 279 3.05 -16.49 -10.37
C ALA A 279 4.22 -16.49 -9.37
N LEU A 280 3.93 -16.33 -8.09
CA LEU A 280 4.89 -16.31 -6.98
C LEU A 280 4.79 -17.58 -6.10
N GLU A 281 4.46 -18.73 -6.70
CA GLU A 281 4.46 -20.05 -6.07
C GLU A 281 3.61 -20.17 -4.80
N GLY A 282 2.44 -19.55 -4.82
CA GLY A 282 1.50 -19.59 -3.70
C GLY A 282 1.74 -18.56 -2.61
N ALA A 283 2.58 -17.56 -2.88
CA ALA A 283 2.84 -16.44 -1.94
C ALA A 283 1.55 -15.81 -1.41
N SER A 284 1.55 -15.44 -0.14
CA SER A 284 0.46 -14.70 0.50
C SER A 284 0.94 -13.37 1.08
N MET A 285 0.01 -12.41 1.27
CA MET A 285 0.35 -11.12 1.88
C MET A 285 0.85 -11.29 3.32
N ILE A 286 0.36 -12.31 4.00
CA ILE A 286 0.81 -12.73 5.34
C ILE A 286 1.11 -14.21 5.25
N GLU A 287 2.38 -14.55 5.19
CA GLU A 287 2.84 -15.94 5.15
C GLU A 287 2.64 -16.63 6.51
N GLY A 288 2.78 -15.88 7.58
CA GLY A 288 2.54 -16.36 8.92
C GLY A 288 2.63 -15.27 9.98
N GLU A 289 2.09 -15.57 11.15
CA GLU A 289 2.17 -14.69 12.30
C GLU A 289 2.41 -15.47 13.58
N MET A 290 3.29 -15.01 14.43
CA MET A 290 3.61 -15.61 15.73
C MET A 290 3.73 -14.55 16.80
N THR A 291 3.27 -14.86 18.02
CA THR A 291 3.51 -14.04 19.21
C THR A 291 4.42 -14.79 20.18
N ARG A 292 5.51 -14.15 20.59
CA ARG A 292 6.42 -14.65 21.62
C ARG A 292 6.18 -13.89 22.90
N TYR A 293 5.98 -14.62 23.98
CA TYR A 293 5.89 -14.05 25.32
C TYR A 293 7.21 -14.20 26.08
N PRO A 294 7.55 -13.26 26.96
CA PRO A 294 8.72 -13.41 27.81
C PRO A 294 8.58 -14.69 28.65
N LYS A 295 9.64 -15.50 28.72
CA LYS A 295 9.65 -16.63 29.66
C LYS A 295 9.46 -16.07 31.06
N LYS A 296 8.48 -16.57 31.81
CA LYS A 296 8.41 -16.26 33.24
C LYS A 296 9.75 -16.65 33.84
N LEU A 297 10.49 -15.67 34.35
CA LEU A 297 11.63 -15.94 35.21
C LEU A 297 11.02 -16.63 36.45
N ILE A 298 11.20 -17.94 36.52
CA ILE A 298 10.84 -18.78 37.68
C ILE A 298 11.88 -18.52 38.75
#